data_ba32b1150abea9367d2ed4849e9800dd
#
_entry.id   ba32b1150abea9367d2ed4849e9800dd
#
_cell.length_a   1.000
_cell.length_b   1.000
_cell.length_c   1.000
_cell.angle_alpha   90.00
_cell.angle_beta   90.00
_cell.angle_gamma   90.00
#
_symmetry.space_group_name_H-M   'P 1'
#
loop_
_entity.id
_entity.type
_entity.pdbx_description
1 polymer ?
#
loop_
_entity_poly.entity_id
_entity_poly.type
_entity_poly.pdbx_seq_one_letter_code
_entity_poly.pdbx_strand_id
1 'polypeptide(L)'
;MHAFPKHLCLALSATLIGLAGCTAGTTAVNTSASTSTPTTTIANLTPYADPTGTVATYTSAGAIDLTGGFFQSLGTNGRTCQSCHQLAQGMSLTPTALQALFTSTSGTDPVFNAIDGANCPTVATGSTAGHSLLLNNGLIRIALTLPANAQFTITTLNDPYGCATTLSTTGQQIVSVYRRPLPAAGLPFLSNVMWDTRFTLAVLNTASDFSANLTTDLNAQALNAIATHEQGTATPTATQLANILLFEQGLYTAQTTDALAGSLSSGGATGGPANLAAQAYYPGINDSLGNDPTGARFNPASMTLYTAWANSTNAQQASIARGEALFNTAPLTITNVSGIPNPPPNAAPASCSFCHDTPNIGNRSLPQPMDTGISHNLATETDPNILAALGNLSTPSLPVYQITGCKVNNVAVTFITTDPGKALTTGLCADVNLQKVPILRGLAARAPYFHNGSATSLAQVVSFYNARFKMGLNPNQKADLVNFLSAL
;
A
#
# COMPACT_ATOMS: atom_id res chain seq x y z
N MET A 1 38.32 51.11 -4.20
CA MET A 1 38.09 52.48 -3.61
C MET A 1 36.91 52.40 -2.70
N HIS A 2 37.19 52.67 -1.44
CA HIS A 2 36.32 53.19 -0.34
C HIS A 2 35.19 52.29 0.13
N ALA A 3 35.00 51.98 1.37
CA ALA A 3 35.71 52.07 2.64
C ALA A 3 34.64 51.68 3.70
N PHE A 4 35.03 50.85 4.64
CA PHE A 4 34.28 50.63 5.89
C PHE A 4 34.29 51.89 6.79
N PRO A 5 33.40 52.07 7.77
CA PRO A 5 33.83 51.94 9.15
C PRO A 5 32.81 51.23 10.06
N LYS A 6 33.22 50.37 10.98
CA LYS A 6 33.83 50.43 12.32
C LYS A 6 32.89 50.88 13.45
N HIS A 7 32.64 49.90 14.36
CA HIS A 7 32.59 49.93 15.83
C HIS A 7 31.79 51.00 16.60
N LEU A 8 30.96 50.51 17.55
CA LEU A 8 30.95 51.08 18.89
C LEU A 8 30.62 50.03 19.94
N CYS A 9 31.59 49.72 20.79
CA CYS A 9 31.42 49.09 22.11
C CYS A 9 30.99 50.14 23.12
N LEU A 10 30.11 49.80 24.08
CA LEU A 10 30.07 50.49 25.37
C LEU A 10 29.93 49.48 26.50
N ALA A 11 30.81 49.66 27.46
CA ALA A 11 31.03 48.79 28.61
C ALA A 11 30.32 49.26 29.87
N LEU A 12 30.12 48.32 30.77
CA LEU A 12 30.13 48.34 32.25
C LEU A 12 29.44 49.48 33.02
N SER A 13 28.61 49.04 33.96
CA SER A 13 28.72 49.55 35.34
C SER A 13 28.20 48.47 36.32
N ALA A 14 29.08 48.02 37.20
CA ALA A 14 28.82 47.17 38.34
C ALA A 14 28.37 48.04 39.53
N THR A 15 27.35 47.62 40.26
CA THR A 15 27.07 48.15 41.61
C THR A 15 26.83 46.96 42.52
N LEU A 16 27.74 46.75 43.46
CA LEU A 16 27.61 45.91 44.66
C LEU A 16 26.82 46.65 45.74
N ILE A 17 25.76 46.02 46.31
CA ILE A 17 25.29 46.35 47.68
C ILE A 17 24.65 45.09 48.30
N GLY A 18 25.18 44.67 49.42
CA GLY A 18 24.44 44.28 50.64
C GLY A 18 24.00 42.85 50.82
N LEU A 19 24.75 42.09 51.63
CA LEU A 19 24.31 40.87 52.28
C LEU A 19 23.16 41.17 53.27
N ALA A 20 22.03 40.46 53.12
CA ALA A 20 21.12 40.16 54.22
C ALA A 20 20.78 38.64 54.13
N GLY A 21 21.21 37.92 55.18
CA GLY A 21 20.94 36.48 55.27
C GLY A 21 19.45 36.22 55.53
N CYS A 22 18.91 35.30 54.78
CA CYS A 22 17.65 34.61 55.10
C CYS A 22 17.90 33.11 55.02
N THR A 23 17.59 32.45 56.11
CA THR A 23 17.63 30.98 56.27
C THR A 23 16.80 30.30 55.21
N ALA A 24 17.44 29.43 54.42
CA ALA A 24 16.78 28.61 53.42
C ALA A 24 15.97 27.49 54.10
N GLY A 25 14.65 27.67 54.09
CA GLY A 25 13.74 26.53 54.25
C GLY A 25 13.78 25.69 52.96
N THR A 26 14.35 24.48 53.03
CA THR A 26 14.27 23.50 51.96
C THR A 26 12.85 22.97 51.87
N THR A 27 12.02 23.57 51.03
CA THR A 27 10.81 22.92 50.53
C THR A 27 11.26 21.91 49.49
N ALA A 28 11.20 20.62 49.88
CA ALA A 28 11.32 19.53 48.92
C ALA A 28 10.18 19.67 47.90
N VAL A 29 10.54 20.06 46.67
CA VAL A 29 9.62 19.95 45.54
C VAL A 29 9.49 18.46 45.27
N ASN A 30 8.40 17.87 45.77
CA ASN A 30 7.98 16.53 45.33
C ASN A 30 7.59 16.66 43.86
N THR A 31 8.54 16.42 42.97
CA THR A 31 8.24 16.05 41.59
C THR A 31 7.66 14.63 41.61
N SER A 32 6.34 14.55 41.79
CA SER A 32 5.61 13.35 41.47
C SER A 32 5.85 13.11 39.98
N ALA A 33 6.76 12.20 39.65
CA ALA A 33 6.85 11.65 38.32
C ALA A 33 5.49 11.03 38.06
N SER A 34 4.69 11.69 37.24
CA SER A 34 3.46 11.10 36.70
C SER A 34 3.88 9.90 35.87
N THR A 35 3.83 8.71 36.46
CA THR A 35 3.92 7.46 35.75
C THR A 35 2.64 7.36 34.93
N SER A 36 2.67 7.93 33.70
CA SER A 36 1.64 7.65 32.72
C SER A 36 1.67 6.14 32.45
N THR A 37 0.63 5.46 32.88
CA THR A 37 0.40 4.06 32.49
C THR A 37 0.49 4.01 30.95
N PRO A 38 1.26 3.12 30.36
CA PRO A 38 1.31 3.00 28.89
C PRO A 38 -0.10 2.86 28.35
N THR A 39 -0.47 3.68 27.39
CA THR A 39 -1.77 3.59 26.74
C THR A 39 -1.83 2.25 26.01
N THR A 40 -2.71 1.36 26.42
CA THR A 40 -2.90 0.02 25.84
C THR A 40 -3.94 0.01 24.73
N THR A 41 -4.64 1.13 24.50
CA THR A 41 -5.68 1.25 23.49
C THR A 41 -5.58 2.57 22.74
N ILE A 42 -5.97 2.56 21.46
CA ILE A 42 -6.21 3.77 20.67
C ILE A 42 -7.72 3.89 20.44
N ALA A 43 -8.27 5.09 20.67
CA ALA A 43 -9.69 5.34 20.47
C ALA A 43 -10.08 5.10 19.00
N ASN A 44 -11.27 4.57 18.79
CA ASN A 44 -11.83 4.39 17.45
C ASN A 44 -11.88 5.73 16.70
N LEU A 45 -11.58 5.71 15.40
CA LEU A 45 -11.57 6.90 14.53
C LEU A 45 -10.56 7.98 14.95
N THR A 46 -9.52 7.64 15.70
CA THR A 46 -8.42 8.59 15.97
C THR A 46 -7.87 9.11 14.64
N PRO A 47 -7.91 10.44 14.39
CA PRO A 47 -7.44 11.00 13.12
C PRO A 47 -5.91 11.11 13.09
N TYR A 48 -5.32 10.80 11.96
CA TYR A 48 -3.92 11.01 11.64
C TYR A 48 -3.80 11.96 10.46
N ALA A 49 -2.96 12.98 10.58
CA ALA A 49 -2.73 13.95 9.51
C ALA A 49 -2.01 13.28 8.33
N ASP A 50 -2.42 13.65 7.11
CA ASP A 50 -1.80 13.30 5.85
C ASP A 50 -1.71 14.54 4.93
N PRO A 51 -1.08 14.45 3.74
CA PRO A 51 -0.89 15.62 2.87
C PRO A 51 -2.16 16.33 2.42
N THR A 52 -3.33 15.69 2.48
CA THR A 52 -4.59 16.25 1.98
C THR A 52 -5.62 16.51 3.06
N GLY A 53 -5.41 15.99 4.27
CA GLY A 53 -6.35 16.14 5.38
C GLY A 53 -6.06 15.17 6.52
N THR A 54 -6.98 14.26 6.80
CA THR A 54 -6.79 13.23 7.83
C THR A 54 -7.34 11.87 7.41
N VAL A 55 -6.57 10.83 7.72
CA VAL A 55 -7.00 9.44 7.64
C VAL A 55 -7.36 8.93 9.04
N ALA A 56 -8.31 8.01 9.14
CA ALA A 56 -8.58 7.29 10.39
C ALA A 56 -8.95 5.83 10.11
N THR A 57 -8.87 5.03 11.18
CA THR A 57 -9.29 3.63 11.16
C THR A 57 -10.49 3.45 12.07
N TYR A 58 -11.56 2.86 11.53
CA TYR A 58 -12.69 2.33 12.27
C TYR A 58 -12.41 0.87 12.63
N THR A 59 -12.71 0.49 13.86
CA THR A 59 -12.72 -0.90 14.30
C THR A 59 -14.08 -1.31 14.84
N SER A 60 -14.55 -2.48 14.46
CA SER A 60 -15.79 -3.05 14.99
C SER A 60 -15.70 -3.38 16.49
N ALA A 61 -14.48 -3.48 17.05
CA ALA A 61 -14.24 -3.70 18.47
C ALA A 61 -14.42 -2.45 19.36
N GLY A 62 -14.64 -1.25 18.75
CA GLY A 62 -14.84 0.00 19.48
C GLY A 62 -13.55 0.74 19.86
N ALA A 63 -12.44 0.04 20.06
CA ALA A 63 -11.11 0.59 20.27
C ALA A 63 -10.05 -0.36 19.73
N ILE A 64 -8.90 0.16 19.36
CA ILE A 64 -7.74 -0.62 18.92
C ILE A 64 -6.94 -1.03 20.16
N ASP A 65 -6.92 -2.33 20.45
CA ASP A 65 -6.15 -2.91 21.54
C ASP A 65 -4.70 -3.17 21.09
N LEU A 66 -3.76 -2.44 21.70
CA LEU A 66 -2.32 -2.55 21.41
C LEU A 66 -1.65 -3.74 22.10
N THR A 67 -2.38 -4.51 22.91
CA THR A 67 -1.86 -5.72 23.57
C THR A 67 -2.06 -7.00 22.77
N GLY A 68 -2.83 -6.93 21.67
CA GLY A 68 -3.10 -8.06 20.78
C GLY A 68 -1.89 -8.55 20.00
N GLY A 69 -1.98 -9.75 19.44
CA GLY A 69 -0.88 -10.41 18.72
C GLY A 69 -0.31 -9.61 17.55
N PHE A 70 -1.11 -8.77 16.90
CA PHE A 70 -0.66 -7.87 15.83
C PHE A 70 0.41 -6.86 16.29
N PHE A 71 0.44 -6.51 17.57
CA PHE A 71 1.36 -5.55 18.19
C PHE A 71 2.47 -6.22 19.00
N GLN A 72 2.49 -7.55 19.06
CA GLN A 72 3.49 -8.34 19.76
C GLN A 72 4.54 -8.87 18.78
N SER A 73 5.81 -8.91 19.20
CA SER A 73 6.83 -9.62 18.45
C SER A 73 6.67 -11.13 18.69
N LEU A 74 6.23 -11.85 17.68
CA LEU A 74 6.03 -13.30 17.70
C LEU A 74 7.22 -14.06 17.11
N GLY A 75 8.22 -13.34 16.63
CA GLY A 75 9.47 -13.86 16.10
C GLY A 75 10.69 -13.53 16.94
N THR A 76 11.88 -13.60 16.33
CA THR A 76 13.17 -13.42 17.00
C THR A 76 13.86 -12.10 16.71
N ASN A 77 13.36 -11.31 15.74
CA ASN A 77 14.01 -10.09 15.28
C ASN A 77 13.39 -8.78 15.83
N GLY A 78 12.45 -8.89 16.77
CA GLY A 78 11.80 -7.75 17.42
C GLY A 78 10.69 -7.07 16.59
N ARG A 79 10.41 -7.52 15.37
CA ARG A 79 9.31 -7.00 14.57
C ARG A 79 7.96 -7.45 15.10
N THR A 80 6.97 -6.64 14.77
CA THR A 80 5.53 -6.91 14.91
C THR A 80 4.86 -6.63 13.57
N CYS A 81 3.60 -7.04 13.37
CA CYS A 81 2.86 -6.66 12.17
C CYS A 81 2.76 -5.13 12.02
N GLN A 82 2.62 -4.40 13.14
CA GLN A 82 2.61 -2.94 13.17
C GLN A 82 3.93 -2.31 12.65
N SER A 83 5.06 -3.00 12.70
CA SER A 83 6.32 -2.47 12.15
C SER A 83 6.17 -2.04 10.68
N CYS A 84 5.30 -2.72 9.91
CA CYS A 84 5.04 -2.44 8.49
C CYS A 84 3.60 -1.98 8.21
N HIS A 85 2.65 -2.13 9.14
CA HIS A 85 1.25 -1.78 8.96
C HIS A 85 0.83 -0.72 9.99
N GLN A 86 1.26 0.53 9.74
CA GLN A 86 1.13 1.64 10.68
C GLN A 86 -0.19 2.37 10.50
N LEU A 87 -0.93 2.59 11.59
CA LEU A 87 -2.23 3.29 11.61
C LEU A 87 -2.15 4.68 10.96
N ALA A 88 -1.12 5.46 11.31
CA ALA A 88 -0.91 6.80 10.79
C ALA A 88 -0.53 6.84 9.30
N GLN A 89 -0.20 5.68 8.71
CA GLN A 89 0.21 5.55 7.31
C GLN A 89 -0.83 4.77 6.49
N GLY A 90 -2.11 4.84 6.87
CA GLY A 90 -3.17 4.11 6.19
C GLY A 90 -2.99 2.59 6.23
N MET A 91 -2.49 2.05 7.34
CA MET A 91 -2.15 0.63 7.56
C MET A 91 -1.10 0.08 6.58
N SER A 92 -0.15 0.95 6.17
CA SER A 92 1.00 0.64 5.31
C SER A 92 2.25 1.38 5.84
N LEU A 93 3.20 1.71 4.97
CA LEU A 93 4.42 2.47 5.27
C LEU A 93 4.55 3.69 4.34
N THR A 94 5.22 4.74 4.81
CA THR A 94 5.64 5.85 3.93
C THR A 94 7.13 6.15 4.10
N PRO A 95 7.82 6.57 3.03
CA PRO A 95 9.22 6.97 3.09
C PRO A 95 9.49 8.05 4.15
N THR A 96 8.62 9.05 4.27
CA THR A 96 8.79 10.15 5.24
C THR A 96 8.83 9.63 6.68
N ALA A 97 7.89 8.74 7.05
CA ALA A 97 7.87 8.15 8.39
C ALA A 97 9.09 7.25 8.63
N LEU A 98 9.47 6.47 7.63
CA LEU A 98 10.65 5.58 7.70
C LEU A 98 11.95 6.35 7.84
N GLN A 99 12.15 7.44 7.10
CA GLN A 99 13.34 8.30 7.21
C GLN A 99 13.44 8.95 8.58
N ALA A 100 12.31 9.44 9.13
CA ALA A 100 12.27 9.98 10.49
C ALA A 100 12.62 8.91 11.53
N LEU A 101 12.07 7.70 11.40
CA LEU A 101 12.36 6.57 12.28
C LEU A 101 13.82 6.10 12.14
N PHE A 102 14.34 6.02 10.93
CA PHE A 102 15.74 5.67 10.68
C PHE A 102 16.69 6.66 11.35
N THR A 103 16.40 7.95 11.23
CA THR A 103 17.22 9.02 11.85
C THR A 103 17.18 8.92 13.38
N SER A 104 15.98 8.77 13.97
CA SER A 104 15.81 8.76 15.43
C SER A 104 16.40 7.51 16.10
N THR A 105 16.44 6.38 15.38
CA THR A 105 16.95 5.10 15.88
C THR A 105 18.34 4.74 15.33
N SER A 106 18.94 5.59 14.50
CA SER A 106 20.17 5.29 13.77
C SER A 106 20.08 3.98 12.97
N GLY A 107 18.88 3.67 12.45
CA GLY A 107 18.60 2.48 11.68
C GLY A 107 18.57 1.17 12.48
N THR A 108 18.41 1.24 13.81
CA THR A 108 18.34 0.05 14.68
C THR A 108 16.92 -0.42 14.98
N ASP A 109 15.90 0.33 14.54
CA ASP A 109 14.52 -0.13 14.68
C ASP A 109 14.32 -1.46 13.93
N PRO A 110 13.55 -2.40 14.50
CA PRO A 110 13.31 -3.71 13.87
C PRO A 110 12.81 -3.68 12.44
N VAL A 111 12.11 -2.63 11.99
CA VAL A 111 11.65 -2.48 10.60
C VAL A 111 12.83 -2.52 9.61
N PHE A 112 14.02 -2.07 10.04
CA PHE A 112 15.24 -2.06 9.23
C PHE A 112 16.04 -3.36 9.29
N ASN A 113 15.50 -4.43 9.89
CA ASN A 113 16.16 -5.73 9.86
C ASN A 113 16.43 -6.16 8.41
N ALA A 114 17.69 -6.58 8.14
CA ALA A 114 18.16 -6.80 6.79
C ALA A 114 17.47 -7.95 6.05
N ILE A 115 16.73 -8.83 6.74
CA ILE A 115 16.07 -9.97 6.08
C ILE A 115 15.18 -9.53 4.91
N ASP A 116 14.48 -8.40 5.08
CA ASP A 116 13.57 -7.82 4.09
C ASP A 116 13.46 -6.28 4.16
N GLY A 117 13.91 -5.63 5.25
CA GLY A 117 13.94 -4.18 5.40
C GLY A 117 15.12 -3.50 4.72
N ALA A 118 16.06 -4.28 4.18
CA ALA A 118 17.20 -3.79 3.42
C ALA A 118 17.13 -4.24 1.95
N ASN A 119 17.96 -3.63 1.10
CA ASN A 119 18.07 -4.01 -0.30
C ASN A 119 18.60 -5.44 -0.47
N CYS A 120 19.42 -5.92 0.50
CA CYS A 120 19.93 -7.30 0.57
C CYS A 120 20.01 -7.77 2.01
N PRO A 121 19.92 -9.09 2.29
CA PRO A 121 19.97 -9.63 3.64
C PRO A 121 21.37 -9.53 4.29
N THR A 122 22.39 -9.18 3.54
CA THR A 122 23.78 -9.01 4.02
C THR A 122 24.14 -7.56 4.36
N VAL A 123 23.18 -6.64 4.24
CA VAL A 123 23.39 -5.21 4.53
C VAL A 123 23.63 -5.00 6.03
N ALA A 124 24.62 -4.18 6.35
CA ALA A 124 24.91 -3.80 7.73
C ALA A 124 23.82 -2.88 8.31
N THR A 125 23.51 -3.06 9.58
CA THR A 125 22.61 -2.18 10.34
C THR A 125 23.07 -0.73 10.26
N GLY A 126 22.12 0.22 10.11
CA GLY A 126 22.42 1.65 10.01
C GLY A 126 22.94 2.12 8.65
N SER A 127 23.05 1.24 7.65
CA SER A 127 23.46 1.62 6.29
C SER A 127 22.31 2.28 5.53
N THR A 128 22.31 3.60 5.39
CA THR A 128 21.30 4.34 4.60
C THR A 128 21.26 3.86 3.15
N ALA A 129 22.42 3.66 2.51
CA ALA A 129 22.49 3.18 1.13
C ALA A 129 21.91 1.75 0.99
N GLY A 130 22.18 0.89 1.98
CA GLY A 130 21.66 -0.47 2.01
C GLY A 130 20.16 -0.59 2.28
N HIS A 131 19.51 0.48 2.75
CA HIS A 131 18.07 0.56 3.00
C HIS A 131 17.37 1.53 2.04
N SER A 132 18.01 1.88 0.94
CA SER A 132 17.53 2.94 0.02
C SER A 132 16.15 2.64 -0.57
N LEU A 133 15.82 1.40 -0.89
CA LEU A 133 14.50 1.02 -1.42
C LEU A 133 13.40 1.21 -0.36
N LEU A 134 13.65 0.81 0.87
CA LEU A 134 12.71 1.03 1.97
C LEU A 134 12.58 2.52 2.29
N LEU A 135 13.70 3.25 2.43
CA LEU A 135 13.72 4.65 2.83
C LEU A 135 13.17 5.60 1.76
N ASN A 136 13.34 5.31 0.47
CA ASN A 136 12.91 6.20 -0.60
C ASN A 136 11.58 5.81 -1.24
N ASN A 137 11.23 4.53 -1.21
CA ASN A 137 10.06 3.99 -1.92
C ASN A 137 9.13 3.17 -1.01
N GLY A 138 9.49 2.96 0.26
CA GLY A 138 8.73 2.13 1.19
C GLY A 138 8.62 0.67 0.71
N LEU A 139 9.65 0.17 0.05
CA LEU A 139 9.68 -1.19 -0.49
C LEU A 139 10.37 -2.13 0.48
N ILE A 140 9.74 -3.26 0.72
CA ILE A 140 10.35 -4.40 1.41
C ILE A 140 10.77 -5.45 0.38
N ARG A 141 11.85 -6.17 0.69
CA ARG A 141 12.33 -7.30 -0.11
C ARG A 141 11.48 -8.54 0.18
N ILE A 142 10.96 -9.16 -0.87
CA ILE A 142 10.25 -10.45 -0.80
C ILE A 142 11.07 -11.48 -1.56
N ALA A 143 11.58 -12.48 -0.83
CA ALA A 143 12.33 -13.58 -1.41
C ALA A 143 11.40 -14.78 -1.62
N LEU A 144 11.20 -15.16 -2.87
CA LEU A 144 10.29 -16.26 -3.24
C LEU A 144 11.06 -17.39 -3.92
N THR A 145 10.84 -18.61 -3.44
CA THR A 145 11.41 -19.81 -4.05
C THR A 145 10.61 -20.14 -5.31
N LEU A 146 11.28 -20.22 -6.47
CA LEU A 146 10.64 -20.60 -7.73
C LEU A 146 10.17 -22.05 -7.65
N PRO A 147 8.91 -22.36 -8.04
CA PRO A 147 8.43 -23.73 -8.09
C PRO A 147 9.32 -24.65 -8.96
N ALA A 148 9.59 -25.86 -8.49
CA ALA A 148 10.47 -26.79 -9.17
C ALA A 148 9.94 -27.23 -10.55
N ASN A 149 8.63 -27.11 -10.77
CA ASN A 149 7.93 -27.41 -12.02
C ASN A 149 7.59 -26.17 -12.84
N ALA A 150 8.28 -25.06 -12.63
CA ALA A 150 8.05 -23.84 -13.40
C ALA A 150 8.20 -24.10 -14.91
N GLN A 151 7.29 -23.53 -15.70
CA GLN A 151 7.26 -23.64 -17.16
C GLN A 151 8.34 -22.80 -17.86
N PHE A 152 9.13 -22.06 -17.09
CA PHE A 152 10.10 -21.09 -17.59
C PHE A 152 11.38 -21.10 -16.73
N THR A 153 12.40 -20.44 -17.25
CA THR A 153 13.62 -20.12 -16.52
C THR A 153 13.73 -18.62 -16.28
N ILE A 154 14.33 -18.24 -15.15
CA ILE A 154 14.61 -16.84 -14.81
C ILE A 154 16.11 -16.61 -14.83
N THR A 155 16.55 -15.57 -15.56
CA THR A 155 17.92 -15.08 -15.57
C THR A 155 17.92 -13.64 -15.14
N THR A 156 18.84 -13.24 -14.27
CA THR A 156 19.02 -11.85 -13.86
C THR A 156 19.79 -11.11 -14.92
N LEU A 157 19.22 -10.04 -15.49
CA LEU A 157 19.87 -9.17 -16.46
C LEU A 157 20.58 -7.98 -15.79
N ASN A 158 19.98 -7.46 -14.72
CA ASN A 158 20.54 -6.39 -13.92
C ASN A 158 20.28 -6.68 -12.43
N ASP A 159 21.33 -6.60 -11.64
CA ASP A 159 21.26 -6.77 -10.19
C ASP A 159 21.97 -5.61 -9.50
N PRO A 160 21.26 -4.54 -9.17
CA PRO A 160 21.90 -3.35 -8.58
C PRO A 160 22.38 -3.59 -7.14
N TYR A 161 22.00 -4.71 -6.51
CA TYR A 161 22.28 -4.97 -5.10
C TYR A 161 23.09 -6.26 -4.85
N GLY A 162 23.25 -7.12 -5.85
CA GLY A 162 24.01 -8.37 -5.76
C GLY A 162 23.27 -9.52 -5.08
N CYS A 163 21.92 -9.47 -4.97
CA CYS A 163 21.10 -10.50 -4.32
C CYS A 163 19.74 -10.72 -5.00
N ALA A 164 19.65 -10.39 -6.27
CA ALA A 164 18.41 -10.57 -7.05
C ALA A 164 17.99 -12.04 -7.11
N THR A 165 18.96 -12.94 -7.27
CA THR A 165 18.72 -14.40 -7.23
C THR A 165 19.75 -15.07 -6.34
N THR A 166 19.29 -16.06 -5.58
CA THR A 166 20.11 -16.93 -4.73
C THR A 166 19.62 -18.38 -4.86
N LEU A 167 20.31 -19.32 -4.22
CA LEU A 167 19.88 -20.71 -4.14
C LEU A 167 19.42 -21.04 -2.73
N SER A 168 18.36 -21.82 -2.62
CA SER A 168 17.96 -22.46 -1.36
C SER A 168 18.94 -23.56 -0.97
N THR A 169 18.82 -24.06 0.25
CA THR A 169 19.62 -25.21 0.73
C THR A 169 19.37 -26.49 -0.10
N THR A 170 18.24 -26.56 -0.80
CA THR A 170 17.87 -27.67 -1.71
C THR A 170 18.22 -27.39 -3.19
N GLY A 171 18.91 -26.27 -3.47
CA GLY A 171 19.32 -25.88 -4.82
C GLY A 171 18.23 -25.24 -5.67
N GLN A 172 17.05 -24.95 -5.11
CA GLN A 172 16.01 -24.22 -5.83
C GLN A 172 16.36 -22.74 -5.92
N GLN A 173 16.03 -22.10 -7.04
CA GLN A 173 16.22 -20.67 -7.23
C GLN A 173 15.29 -19.87 -6.34
N ILE A 174 15.84 -18.90 -5.60
CA ILE A 174 15.11 -17.88 -4.86
C ILE A 174 15.25 -16.57 -5.62
N VAL A 175 14.12 -15.91 -5.88
CA VAL A 175 14.04 -14.63 -6.61
C VAL A 175 13.61 -13.54 -5.65
N SER A 176 14.37 -12.45 -5.58
CA SER A 176 14.05 -11.28 -4.75
C SER A 176 13.26 -10.27 -5.55
N VAL A 177 12.07 -9.93 -5.10
CA VAL A 177 11.26 -8.81 -5.62
C VAL A 177 11.03 -7.79 -4.52
N TYR A 178 10.74 -6.55 -4.89
CA TYR A 178 10.62 -5.44 -3.95
C TYR A 178 9.22 -4.84 -4.07
N ARG A 179 8.46 -4.91 -2.98
CA ARG A 179 7.04 -4.57 -3.02
C ARG A 179 6.64 -3.68 -1.84
N ARG A 180 5.67 -2.83 -2.09
CA ARG A 180 4.99 -2.05 -1.06
C ARG A 180 4.16 -2.98 -0.17
N PRO A 181 4.17 -2.82 1.18
CA PRO A 181 3.16 -3.46 2.02
C PRO A 181 1.76 -3.02 1.60
N LEU A 182 0.87 -3.97 1.34
CA LEU A 182 -0.55 -3.71 1.17
C LEU A 182 -1.16 -3.27 2.51
N PRO A 183 -2.20 -2.43 2.54
CA PRO A 183 -2.83 -2.06 3.80
C PRO A 183 -3.45 -3.27 4.50
N ALA A 184 -3.19 -3.45 5.80
CA ALA A 184 -3.83 -4.45 6.64
C ALA A 184 -5.17 -3.94 7.20
N ALA A 185 -6.01 -3.37 6.34
CA ALA A 185 -7.34 -2.86 6.65
C ALA A 185 -8.29 -3.04 5.46
N GLY A 186 -9.58 -3.19 5.71
CA GLY A 186 -10.57 -3.51 4.70
C GLY A 186 -10.45 -4.94 4.18
N LEU A 187 -9.81 -5.83 4.94
CA LEU A 187 -9.56 -7.20 4.51
C LEU A 187 -10.84 -8.01 4.27
N PRO A 188 -11.99 -7.77 4.95
CA PRO A 188 -13.25 -8.42 4.61
C PRO A 188 -13.73 -8.21 3.15
N PHE A 189 -13.16 -7.25 2.44
CA PHE A 189 -13.48 -6.98 1.03
C PHE A 189 -12.50 -7.63 0.04
N LEU A 190 -11.65 -8.56 0.49
CA LEU A 190 -10.65 -9.17 -0.37
C LEU A 190 -11.10 -10.52 -0.91
N SER A 191 -11.00 -10.71 -2.20
CA SER A 191 -11.13 -12.02 -2.86
C SER A 191 -9.81 -12.77 -2.96
N ASN A 192 -8.68 -12.10 -2.69
CA ASN A 192 -7.33 -12.68 -2.67
C ASN A 192 -6.41 -11.85 -1.77
N VAL A 193 -5.33 -12.48 -1.28
CA VAL A 193 -4.35 -11.86 -0.37
C VAL A 193 -2.96 -11.86 -1.02
N MET A 194 -2.14 -10.85 -0.73
CA MET A 194 -0.82 -10.54 -1.30
C MET A 194 -0.88 -10.02 -2.75
N TRP A 195 0.18 -9.31 -3.19
CA TRP A 195 0.28 -8.78 -4.55
C TRP A 195 0.24 -9.89 -5.62
N ASP A 196 0.90 -11.00 -5.36
CA ASP A 196 0.96 -12.18 -6.25
C ASP A 196 -0.17 -13.19 -6.01
N THR A 197 -1.15 -12.83 -5.19
CA THR A 197 -2.33 -13.67 -4.89
C THR A 197 -2.02 -15.06 -4.31
N ARG A 198 -0.82 -15.25 -3.71
CA ARG A 198 -0.36 -16.57 -3.25
C ARG A 198 -1.20 -17.19 -2.13
N PHE A 199 -1.96 -16.38 -1.40
CA PHE A 199 -2.97 -16.85 -0.45
C PHE A 199 -4.34 -16.56 -1.03
N THR A 200 -4.89 -17.52 -1.77
CA THR A 200 -6.19 -17.43 -2.42
C THR A 200 -6.75 -18.83 -2.54
N LEU A 201 -7.85 -19.11 -1.85
CA LEU A 201 -8.56 -20.35 -2.04
C LEU A 201 -9.38 -20.27 -3.32
N ALA A 202 -9.12 -21.19 -4.23
CA ALA A 202 -9.63 -21.16 -5.60
C ALA A 202 -11.15 -21.39 -5.71
N VAL A 203 -11.84 -21.79 -4.64
CA VAL A 203 -13.24 -22.20 -4.69
C VAL A 203 -14.10 -21.27 -3.83
N LEU A 204 -14.72 -20.31 -4.49
CA LEU A 204 -15.69 -19.38 -3.89
C LEU A 204 -17.09 -19.75 -4.38
N ASN A 205 -17.67 -20.81 -3.81
CA ASN A 205 -18.94 -21.35 -4.29
C ASN A 205 -20.17 -20.67 -3.69
N THR A 206 -20.05 -20.08 -2.49
CA THR A 206 -21.14 -19.37 -1.81
C THR A 206 -20.62 -18.21 -0.96
N ALA A 207 -21.50 -17.28 -0.57
CA ALA A 207 -21.12 -16.18 0.33
C ALA A 207 -20.69 -16.67 1.73
N SER A 208 -21.24 -17.80 2.22
CA SER A 208 -20.84 -18.43 3.48
C SER A 208 -19.45 -19.05 3.40
N ASP A 209 -19.08 -19.65 2.26
CA ASP A 209 -17.76 -20.22 2.03
C ASP A 209 -16.69 -19.15 1.94
N PHE A 210 -17.04 -17.96 1.45
CA PHE A 210 -16.14 -16.85 1.30
C PHE A 210 -15.49 -16.42 2.63
N SER A 211 -16.29 -16.21 3.68
CA SER A 211 -15.77 -15.78 4.99
C SER A 211 -14.82 -16.82 5.59
N ALA A 212 -15.15 -18.10 5.45
CA ALA A 212 -14.30 -19.20 5.90
C ALA A 212 -13.00 -19.28 5.08
N ASN A 213 -13.09 -19.12 3.77
CA ASN A 213 -11.94 -19.13 2.86
C ASN A 213 -11.00 -17.94 3.13
N LEU A 214 -11.55 -16.73 3.27
CA LEU A 214 -10.76 -15.55 3.61
C LEU A 214 -10.04 -15.71 4.96
N THR A 215 -10.74 -16.23 5.98
CA THR A 215 -10.13 -16.51 7.29
C THR A 215 -8.99 -17.52 7.16
N THR A 216 -9.13 -18.54 6.33
CA THR A 216 -8.07 -19.52 6.05
C THR A 216 -6.88 -18.90 5.32
N ASP A 217 -7.14 -18.06 4.32
CA ASP A 217 -6.10 -17.33 3.58
C ASP A 217 -5.32 -16.36 4.48
N LEU A 218 -6.02 -15.59 5.31
CA LEU A 218 -5.40 -14.67 6.27
C LEU A 218 -4.61 -15.43 7.35
N ASN A 219 -5.11 -16.58 7.81
CA ASN A 219 -4.39 -17.44 8.74
C ASN A 219 -3.06 -17.93 8.14
N ALA A 220 -3.09 -18.43 6.91
CA ALA A 220 -1.89 -18.87 6.20
C ALA A 220 -0.92 -17.70 5.96
N GLN A 221 -1.44 -16.52 5.62
CA GLN A 221 -0.66 -15.30 5.45
C GLN A 221 0.00 -14.85 6.75
N ALA A 222 -0.73 -14.82 7.88
CA ALA A 222 -0.19 -14.42 9.18
C ALA A 222 0.92 -15.37 9.64
N LEU A 223 0.72 -16.68 9.52
CA LEU A 223 1.76 -17.69 9.82
C LEU A 223 3.00 -17.51 8.95
N ASN A 224 2.82 -17.26 7.65
CA ASN A 224 3.93 -16.99 6.74
C ASN A 224 4.67 -15.69 7.11
N ALA A 225 3.94 -14.62 7.44
CA ALA A 225 4.53 -13.33 7.83
C ALA A 225 5.36 -13.46 9.11
N ILE A 226 4.86 -14.15 10.13
CA ILE A 226 5.59 -14.41 11.38
C ILE A 226 6.85 -15.23 11.10
N ALA A 227 6.77 -16.30 10.31
CA ALA A 227 7.90 -17.12 9.97
C ALA A 227 8.98 -16.40 9.16
N THR A 228 8.59 -15.52 8.22
CA THR A 228 9.53 -14.86 7.29
C THR A 228 9.94 -13.46 7.76
N HIS A 229 8.99 -12.57 8.00
CA HIS A 229 9.27 -11.16 8.33
C HIS A 229 9.71 -10.97 9.78
N GLU A 230 9.12 -11.71 10.71
CA GLU A 230 9.49 -11.69 12.12
C GLU A 230 10.56 -12.74 12.48
N GLN A 231 10.94 -13.62 11.54
CA GLN A 231 11.87 -14.73 11.74
C GLN A 231 11.45 -15.65 12.90
N GLY A 232 10.15 -15.94 12.98
CA GLY A 232 9.56 -16.81 14.00
C GLY A 232 10.01 -18.24 13.84
N THR A 233 10.49 -18.84 14.94
CA THR A 233 10.91 -20.26 15.01
C THR A 233 9.88 -21.13 15.70
N ALA A 234 8.92 -20.52 16.41
CA ALA A 234 7.82 -21.20 17.09
C ALA A 234 6.49 -20.85 16.41
N THR A 235 5.57 -21.80 16.38
CA THR A 235 4.20 -21.56 15.94
C THR A 235 3.47 -20.69 16.97
N PRO A 236 2.82 -19.59 16.57
CA PRO A 236 1.98 -18.80 17.46
C PRO A 236 0.88 -19.67 18.11
N THR A 237 0.49 -19.31 19.33
CA THR A 237 -0.65 -19.98 19.97
C THR A 237 -1.93 -19.72 19.18
N ALA A 238 -2.90 -20.61 19.27
CA ALA A 238 -4.19 -20.44 18.63
C ALA A 238 -4.90 -19.12 19.04
N THR A 239 -4.72 -18.69 20.30
CA THR A 239 -5.25 -17.42 20.79
C THR A 239 -4.56 -16.20 20.14
N GLN A 240 -3.24 -16.20 20.02
CA GLN A 240 -2.51 -15.11 19.34
C GLN A 240 -2.96 -14.98 17.89
N LEU A 241 -3.04 -16.09 17.19
CA LEU A 241 -3.46 -16.11 15.79
C LEU A 241 -4.91 -15.66 15.61
N ALA A 242 -5.83 -16.16 16.45
CA ALA A 242 -7.22 -15.72 16.42
C ALA A 242 -7.37 -14.22 16.70
N ASN A 243 -6.59 -13.65 17.62
CA ASN A 243 -6.58 -12.23 17.90
C ASN A 243 -6.07 -11.39 16.71
N ILE A 244 -5.04 -11.87 16.00
CA ILE A 244 -4.56 -11.21 14.77
C ILE A 244 -5.68 -11.20 13.72
N LEU A 245 -6.30 -12.34 13.46
CA LEU A 245 -7.36 -12.45 12.45
C LEU A 245 -8.59 -11.61 12.77
N LEU A 246 -9.03 -11.59 14.02
CA LEU A 246 -10.14 -10.75 14.47
C LEU A 246 -9.82 -9.26 14.32
N PHE A 247 -8.59 -8.88 14.66
CA PHE A 247 -8.12 -7.52 14.49
C PHE A 247 -8.12 -7.11 13.02
N GLU A 248 -7.47 -7.86 12.15
CA GLU A 248 -7.35 -7.56 10.73
C GLU A 248 -8.71 -7.53 10.01
N GLN A 249 -9.61 -8.44 10.34
CA GLN A 249 -10.97 -8.49 9.76
C GLN A 249 -11.90 -7.42 10.35
N GLY A 250 -11.54 -6.82 11.49
CA GLY A 250 -12.32 -5.76 12.13
C GLY A 250 -11.92 -4.33 11.75
N LEU A 251 -10.90 -4.14 10.89
CA LEU A 251 -10.36 -2.82 10.59
C LEU A 251 -10.79 -2.28 9.23
N TYR A 252 -11.15 -0.99 9.20
CA TYR A 252 -11.53 -0.26 8.01
C TYR A 252 -10.87 1.12 8.02
N THR A 253 -9.99 1.38 7.06
CA THR A 253 -9.23 2.64 6.99
C THR A 253 -9.62 3.43 5.75
N ALA A 254 -9.92 4.72 5.93
CA ALA A 254 -10.26 5.62 4.84
C ALA A 254 -9.97 7.08 5.24
N GLN A 255 -9.95 7.96 4.24
CA GLN A 255 -9.87 9.39 4.45
C GLN A 255 -11.12 9.89 5.19
N THR A 256 -10.96 10.77 6.19
CA THR A 256 -12.06 11.33 6.99
C THR A 256 -12.33 12.79 6.70
N THR A 257 -11.27 13.56 6.41
CA THR A 257 -11.38 14.96 6.03
C THR A 257 -10.47 15.27 4.84
N ASP A 258 -10.86 16.25 4.06
CA ASP A 258 -10.02 16.98 3.10
C ASP A 258 -9.87 18.41 3.61
N ALA A 259 -8.66 18.97 3.51
CA ALA A 259 -8.35 20.29 4.07
C ALA A 259 -9.21 21.43 3.49
N LEU A 260 -9.72 21.28 2.27
CA LEU A 260 -10.54 22.27 1.57
C LEU A 260 -12.01 21.88 1.48
N ALA A 261 -12.32 20.58 1.36
CA ALA A 261 -13.69 20.09 1.29
C ALA A 261 -14.33 19.91 2.69
N GLY A 262 -13.52 19.79 3.75
CA GLY A 262 -13.98 19.51 5.09
C GLY A 262 -14.26 18.01 5.33
N SER A 263 -15.27 17.69 6.15
CA SER A 263 -15.63 16.30 6.47
C SER A 263 -16.14 15.57 5.23
N LEU A 264 -15.55 14.40 4.94
CA LEU A 264 -15.88 13.54 3.79
C LEU A 264 -17.16 12.71 3.98
N SER A 265 -17.84 12.86 5.15
CA SER A 265 -19.13 12.25 5.45
C SER A 265 -20.23 13.29 5.68
N SER A 266 -20.06 14.54 5.22
CA SER A 266 -21.04 15.63 5.37
C SER A 266 -21.73 15.96 4.05
N GLY A 267 -22.85 16.72 4.13
CA GLY A 267 -23.56 17.21 2.93
C GLY A 267 -24.06 16.09 2.01
N GLY A 268 -24.42 14.94 2.54
CA GLY A 268 -24.87 13.78 1.80
C GLY A 268 -23.76 12.86 1.26
N ALA A 269 -22.50 13.23 1.44
CA ALA A 269 -21.38 12.34 1.11
C ALA A 269 -21.29 11.16 2.10
N THR A 270 -20.79 10.02 1.64
CA THR A 270 -20.67 8.77 2.39
C THR A 270 -19.22 8.25 2.44
N GLY A 271 -18.26 9.17 2.41
CA GLY A 271 -16.84 8.87 2.65
C GLY A 271 -16.57 8.45 4.09
N GLY A 272 -15.32 8.17 4.40
CA GLY A 272 -14.86 7.83 5.74
C GLY A 272 -14.94 6.32 6.08
N PRO A 273 -14.22 5.91 7.15
CA PRO A 273 -14.02 4.49 7.45
C PRO A 273 -15.25 3.81 8.06
N ALA A 274 -16.11 4.53 8.81
CA ALA A 274 -17.35 3.96 9.35
C ALA A 274 -18.35 3.60 8.23
N ASN A 275 -18.49 4.46 7.22
CA ASN A 275 -19.30 4.18 6.04
C ASN A 275 -18.69 3.06 5.18
N LEU A 276 -17.35 2.98 5.13
CA LEU A 276 -16.67 1.86 4.49
C LEU A 276 -17.01 0.53 5.16
N ALA A 277 -16.99 0.49 6.50
CA ALA A 277 -17.33 -0.72 7.26
C ALA A 277 -18.77 -1.22 7.04
N ALA A 278 -19.66 -0.32 6.62
CA ALA A 278 -21.07 -0.64 6.32
C ALA A 278 -21.32 -1.13 4.88
N GLN A 279 -20.28 -1.18 4.02
CA GLN A 279 -20.45 -1.64 2.65
C GLN A 279 -20.71 -3.15 2.59
N ALA A 280 -21.66 -3.54 1.76
CA ALA A 280 -21.88 -4.95 1.46
C ALA A 280 -20.77 -5.49 0.54
N TYR A 281 -20.36 -6.74 0.76
CA TYR A 281 -19.40 -7.41 -0.10
C TYR A 281 -19.64 -8.92 -0.16
N TYR A 282 -19.47 -9.46 -1.32
CA TYR A 282 -19.29 -10.88 -1.62
C TYR A 282 -18.42 -10.99 -2.90
N PRO A 283 -17.67 -12.09 -3.08
CA PRO A 283 -16.87 -12.26 -4.28
C PRO A 283 -17.71 -12.25 -5.55
N GLY A 284 -17.27 -11.48 -6.53
CA GLY A 284 -17.98 -11.29 -7.78
C GLY A 284 -19.05 -10.21 -7.75
N ILE A 285 -19.27 -9.52 -6.61
CA ILE A 285 -20.19 -8.38 -6.57
C ILE A 285 -19.84 -7.37 -7.66
N ASN A 286 -20.81 -7.03 -8.49
CA ASN A 286 -20.66 -6.07 -9.59
C ASN A 286 -19.55 -6.46 -10.59
N ASP A 287 -19.23 -7.75 -10.75
CA ASP A 287 -18.15 -8.18 -11.64
C ASP A 287 -18.37 -7.70 -13.08
N SER A 288 -17.37 -6.99 -13.61
CA SER A 288 -17.41 -6.39 -14.94
C SER A 288 -17.39 -7.41 -16.10
N LEU A 289 -17.03 -8.66 -15.82
CA LEU A 289 -17.05 -9.77 -16.79
C LEU A 289 -18.33 -10.61 -16.71
N GLY A 290 -19.26 -10.25 -15.81
CA GLY A 290 -20.57 -10.90 -15.71
C GLY A 290 -20.58 -12.16 -14.85
N ASN A 291 -19.63 -12.32 -13.94
CA ASN A 291 -19.58 -13.45 -13.02
C ASN A 291 -20.16 -13.14 -11.63
N ASP A 292 -21.03 -12.11 -11.52
CA ASP A 292 -21.76 -11.86 -10.29
C ASP A 292 -22.65 -13.07 -9.98
N PRO A 293 -22.46 -13.75 -8.83
CA PRO A 293 -23.19 -14.99 -8.49
C PRO A 293 -24.69 -14.78 -8.31
N THR A 294 -25.15 -13.54 -8.13
CA THR A 294 -26.58 -13.20 -8.08
C THR A 294 -27.20 -13.00 -9.45
N GLY A 295 -26.40 -13.00 -10.53
CA GLY A 295 -26.83 -12.67 -11.88
C GLY A 295 -27.03 -11.17 -12.12
N ALA A 296 -26.60 -10.31 -11.17
CA ALA A 296 -26.67 -8.87 -11.36
C ALA A 296 -25.77 -8.44 -12.51
N ARG A 297 -26.24 -7.44 -13.28
CA ARG A 297 -25.44 -6.87 -14.35
C ARG A 297 -24.43 -5.89 -13.79
N PHE A 298 -23.26 -5.80 -14.41
CA PHE A 298 -22.24 -4.81 -14.08
C PHE A 298 -22.82 -3.38 -14.14
N ASN A 299 -22.63 -2.64 -13.04
CA ASN A 299 -22.92 -1.23 -12.95
C ASN A 299 -21.59 -0.44 -12.96
N PRO A 300 -21.28 0.34 -14.00
CA PRO A 300 -20.05 1.13 -14.05
C PRO A 300 -19.98 2.23 -13.01
N ALA A 301 -21.13 2.66 -12.42
CA ALA A 301 -21.15 3.58 -11.28
C ALA A 301 -20.74 2.86 -9.98
N SER A 302 -19.54 2.28 -9.96
CA SER A 302 -19.04 1.54 -8.78
C SER A 302 -18.70 2.45 -7.59
N MET A 303 -18.44 3.73 -7.83
CA MET A 303 -18.18 4.73 -6.80
C MET A 303 -19.33 5.74 -6.73
N THR A 304 -19.92 5.88 -5.53
CA THR A 304 -21.09 6.78 -5.31
C THR A 304 -20.95 7.56 -3.99
N LEU A 305 -19.73 7.73 -3.52
CA LEU A 305 -19.44 8.33 -2.21
C LEU A 305 -19.70 9.83 -2.16
N TYR A 306 -19.50 10.52 -3.28
CA TYR A 306 -19.52 11.97 -3.37
C TYR A 306 -20.50 12.52 -4.40
N THR A 307 -21.37 11.70 -4.95
CA THR A 307 -22.39 12.10 -5.96
C THR A 307 -23.27 13.23 -5.43
N ALA A 308 -23.55 13.28 -4.12
CA ALA A 308 -24.32 14.36 -3.50
C ALA A 308 -23.62 15.74 -3.61
N TRP A 309 -22.31 15.79 -3.84
CA TRP A 309 -21.55 17.03 -3.99
C TRP A 309 -21.48 17.56 -5.43
N ALA A 310 -22.16 16.93 -6.38
CA ALA A 310 -22.09 17.32 -7.80
C ALA A 310 -22.46 18.80 -8.04
N ASN A 311 -23.36 19.37 -7.23
CA ASN A 311 -23.76 20.77 -7.29
C ASN A 311 -23.30 21.58 -6.06
N SER A 312 -22.26 21.15 -5.36
CA SER A 312 -21.75 21.89 -4.20
C SER A 312 -21.16 23.24 -4.63
N THR A 313 -21.41 24.26 -3.82
CA THR A 313 -20.77 25.58 -3.98
C THR A 313 -19.33 25.61 -3.45
N ASN A 314 -18.92 24.59 -2.69
CA ASN A 314 -17.51 24.39 -2.34
C ASN A 314 -16.79 23.78 -3.55
N ALA A 315 -15.81 24.51 -4.08
CA ALA A 315 -15.09 24.13 -5.29
C ALA A 315 -14.37 22.77 -5.17
N GLN A 316 -13.83 22.44 -3.98
CA GLN A 316 -13.14 21.18 -3.73
C GLN A 316 -14.12 20.00 -3.68
N GLN A 317 -15.27 20.15 -3.01
CA GLN A 317 -16.32 19.14 -3.02
C GLN A 317 -16.82 18.86 -4.44
N ALA A 318 -17.09 19.92 -5.21
CA ALA A 318 -17.51 19.79 -6.61
C ALA A 318 -16.42 19.11 -7.47
N SER A 319 -15.13 19.38 -7.21
CA SER A 319 -14.01 18.72 -7.88
C SER A 319 -13.94 17.22 -7.56
N ILE A 320 -14.10 16.87 -6.29
CA ILE A 320 -14.13 15.45 -5.83
C ILE A 320 -15.28 14.71 -6.52
N ALA A 321 -16.49 15.30 -6.57
CA ALA A 321 -17.65 14.69 -7.25
C ALA A 321 -17.44 14.54 -8.77
N ARG A 322 -16.80 15.51 -9.45
CA ARG A 322 -16.43 15.35 -10.87
C ARG A 322 -15.40 14.25 -11.07
N GLY A 323 -14.44 14.14 -10.16
CA GLY A 323 -13.45 13.05 -10.16
C GLY A 323 -14.09 11.67 -9.99
N GLU A 324 -15.09 11.54 -9.10
CA GLU A 324 -15.91 10.32 -8.95
C GLU A 324 -16.63 9.99 -10.26
N ALA A 325 -17.26 10.97 -10.89
CA ALA A 325 -17.93 10.78 -12.18
C ALA A 325 -16.94 10.33 -13.26
N LEU A 326 -15.74 10.91 -13.32
CA LEU A 326 -14.69 10.51 -14.27
C LEU A 326 -14.20 9.07 -13.98
N PHE A 327 -14.04 8.69 -12.73
CA PHE A 327 -13.68 7.32 -12.36
C PHE A 327 -14.67 6.29 -12.90
N ASN A 328 -15.96 6.61 -12.85
CA ASN A 328 -17.04 5.75 -13.30
C ASN A 328 -17.26 5.77 -14.82
N THR A 329 -16.88 6.86 -15.52
CA THR A 329 -17.34 7.08 -16.90
C THR A 329 -16.23 7.40 -17.91
N ALA A 330 -15.03 7.81 -17.47
CA ALA A 330 -13.96 8.16 -18.40
C ALA A 330 -13.54 6.92 -19.20
N PRO A 331 -13.60 6.95 -20.55
CA PRO A 331 -13.39 5.77 -21.36
C PRO A 331 -11.93 5.31 -21.34
N LEU A 332 -11.74 4.00 -21.24
CA LEU A 332 -10.46 3.32 -21.33
C LEU A 332 -10.38 2.53 -22.64
N THR A 333 -9.25 2.64 -23.33
CA THR A 333 -8.91 1.72 -24.42
C THR A 333 -8.06 0.58 -23.85
N ILE A 334 -8.70 -0.51 -23.46
CA ILE A 334 -8.02 -1.67 -22.89
C ILE A 334 -7.42 -2.52 -24.01
N THR A 335 -6.09 -2.58 -24.08
CA THR A 335 -5.32 -3.42 -24.99
C THR A 335 -4.13 -4.04 -24.26
N ASN A 336 -3.78 -5.29 -24.60
CA ASN A 336 -2.60 -5.97 -24.06
C ASN A 336 -2.54 -5.96 -22.51
N VAL A 337 -3.66 -6.29 -21.87
CA VAL A 337 -3.76 -6.51 -20.42
C VAL A 337 -3.96 -8.00 -20.20
N SER A 338 -2.92 -8.67 -19.71
CA SER A 338 -3.05 -10.08 -19.32
C SER A 338 -3.86 -10.21 -18.03
N GLY A 339 -4.53 -11.36 -17.87
CA GLY A 339 -5.42 -11.62 -16.73
C GLY A 339 -6.89 -11.29 -17.00
N ILE A 340 -7.22 -10.57 -18.08
CA ILE A 340 -8.60 -10.35 -18.53
C ILE A 340 -8.74 -10.68 -20.02
N PRO A 341 -9.94 -11.05 -20.50
CA PRO A 341 -10.20 -11.19 -21.93
C PRO A 341 -9.92 -9.89 -22.70
N ASN A 342 -9.34 -9.99 -23.89
CA ASN A 342 -9.00 -8.82 -24.71
C ASN A 342 -9.54 -9.01 -26.15
N PRO A 343 -10.50 -8.20 -26.63
CA PRO A 343 -11.21 -7.16 -25.90
C PRO A 343 -12.12 -7.74 -24.80
N PRO A 344 -12.40 -6.97 -23.73
CA PRO A 344 -13.32 -7.40 -22.69
C PRO A 344 -14.71 -7.70 -23.31
N PRO A 345 -15.34 -8.85 -23.03
CA PRO A 345 -16.69 -9.13 -23.50
C PRO A 345 -17.70 -8.15 -22.87
N ASN A 346 -18.66 -7.66 -23.64
CA ASN A 346 -19.77 -6.80 -23.20
C ASN A 346 -19.38 -5.48 -22.55
N ALA A 347 -18.17 -4.99 -22.72
CA ALA A 347 -17.79 -3.69 -22.20
C ALA A 347 -18.47 -2.57 -23.01
N ALA A 348 -19.56 -2.01 -22.50
CA ALA A 348 -19.82 -0.59 -22.64
C ALA A 348 -18.52 0.14 -22.26
N PRO A 349 -18.19 1.33 -22.80
CA PRO A 349 -16.82 1.84 -22.73
C PRO A 349 -16.24 1.60 -21.34
N ALA A 350 -15.19 0.75 -21.26
CA ALA A 350 -14.56 0.42 -20.01
C ALA A 350 -14.11 1.71 -19.32
N SER A 351 -14.24 1.78 -18.01
CA SER A 351 -13.78 2.88 -17.17
C SER A 351 -12.91 2.33 -16.04
N CYS A 352 -12.45 3.16 -15.13
CA CYS A 352 -11.65 2.66 -13.97
C CYS A 352 -12.43 1.61 -13.18
N SER A 353 -13.75 1.75 -13.09
CA SER A 353 -14.64 0.78 -12.43
C SER A 353 -14.68 -0.59 -13.11
N PHE A 354 -14.17 -0.74 -14.34
CA PHE A 354 -14.07 -2.05 -14.98
C PHE A 354 -13.10 -2.99 -14.25
N CYS A 355 -11.96 -2.45 -13.79
CA CYS A 355 -10.97 -3.22 -13.02
C CYS A 355 -11.17 -3.05 -11.51
N HIS A 356 -11.67 -1.89 -11.07
CA HIS A 356 -11.98 -1.54 -9.70
C HIS A 356 -13.50 -1.61 -9.46
N ASP A 357 -14.06 -2.81 -9.65
CA ASP A 357 -15.49 -3.06 -9.77
C ASP A 357 -16.24 -3.17 -8.44
N THR A 358 -15.56 -3.42 -7.33
CA THR A 358 -16.19 -3.54 -6.01
C THR A 358 -16.76 -2.19 -5.56
N PRO A 359 -18.10 -2.08 -5.36
CA PRO A 359 -18.76 -0.82 -5.05
C PRO A 359 -18.19 -0.12 -3.82
N ASN A 360 -17.82 1.16 -3.95
CA ASN A 360 -17.30 2.04 -2.90
C ASN A 360 -16.03 1.57 -2.18
N ILE A 361 -15.39 0.50 -2.66
CA ILE A 361 -14.17 -0.11 -2.10
C ILE A 361 -13.03 0.00 -3.11
N GLY A 362 -13.28 -0.34 -4.37
CA GLY A 362 -12.37 -0.12 -5.49
C GLY A 362 -11.26 -1.15 -5.64
N ASN A 363 -11.42 -2.37 -5.14
CA ASN A 363 -10.62 -3.52 -5.56
C ASN A 363 -11.33 -4.30 -6.66
N ARG A 364 -10.69 -5.36 -7.16
CA ARG A 364 -11.34 -6.36 -8.00
C ARG A 364 -12.17 -7.31 -7.14
N SER A 365 -13.42 -7.51 -7.47
CA SER A 365 -14.35 -8.35 -6.70
C SER A 365 -14.05 -9.85 -6.81
N LEU A 366 -13.37 -10.28 -7.86
CA LEU A 366 -12.89 -11.64 -8.07
C LEU A 366 -11.37 -11.76 -7.87
N PRO A 367 -10.82 -12.96 -7.57
CA PRO A 367 -9.39 -13.19 -7.43
C PRO A 367 -8.70 -13.23 -8.80
N GLN A 368 -8.77 -12.13 -9.53
CA GLN A 368 -8.28 -11.99 -10.90
C GLN A 368 -7.20 -10.90 -10.96
N PRO A 369 -5.91 -11.27 -10.79
CA PRO A 369 -4.80 -10.34 -10.95
C PRO A 369 -4.61 -9.98 -12.43
N MET A 370 -3.96 -8.84 -12.67
CA MET A 370 -3.81 -8.26 -14.01
C MET A 370 -2.41 -7.73 -14.23
N ASP A 371 -1.94 -7.78 -15.48
CA ASP A 371 -0.75 -7.09 -15.94
C ASP A 371 -1.14 -5.78 -16.64
N THR A 372 -0.94 -4.67 -15.98
CA THR A 372 -1.15 -3.33 -16.55
C THR A 372 0.12 -2.72 -17.15
N GLY A 373 1.25 -3.43 -17.10
CA GLY A 373 2.56 -3.01 -17.62
C GLY A 373 3.49 -2.38 -16.56
N ILE A 374 3.08 -2.30 -15.28
CA ILE A 374 3.88 -1.64 -14.23
C ILE A 374 5.18 -2.39 -13.92
N SER A 375 5.19 -3.72 -14.06
CA SER A 375 6.38 -4.55 -13.86
C SER A 375 7.32 -4.56 -15.06
N HIS A 376 6.90 -4.05 -16.23
CA HIS A 376 7.69 -4.08 -17.46
C HIS A 376 8.94 -3.20 -17.33
N ASN A 377 10.00 -3.59 -18.02
CA ASN A 377 11.24 -2.81 -18.05
C ASN A 377 11.16 -1.74 -19.14
N LEU A 378 11.23 -0.47 -18.74
CA LEU A 378 11.12 0.68 -19.63
C LEU A 378 12.13 0.63 -20.79
N ALA A 379 13.37 0.15 -20.54
CA ALA A 379 14.43 0.15 -21.55
C ALA A 379 14.22 -0.89 -22.67
N THR A 380 13.37 -1.89 -22.42
CA THR A 380 13.11 -3.00 -23.37
C THR A 380 11.67 -3.07 -23.84
N GLU A 381 10.81 -2.21 -23.30
CA GLU A 381 9.38 -2.19 -23.65
C GLU A 381 9.16 -1.74 -25.10
N THR A 382 8.27 -2.40 -25.81
CA THR A 382 7.94 -2.13 -27.21
C THR A 382 6.49 -1.72 -27.44
N ASP A 383 5.59 -2.02 -26.50
CA ASP A 383 4.20 -1.53 -26.60
C ASP A 383 4.20 0.00 -26.37
N PRO A 384 3.78 0.80 -27.37
CA PRO A 384 3.86 2.26 -27.25
C PRO A 384 2.99 2.84 -26.12
N ASN A 385 1.93 2.15 -25.72
CA ASN A 385 1.04 2.61 -24.65
C ASN A 385 1.66 2.32 -23.27
N ILE A 386 2.29 1.15 -23.10
CA ILE A 386 3.03 0.80 -21.88
C ILE A 386 4.26 1.72 -21.77
N LEU A 387 5.01 1.90 -22.85
CA LEU A 387 6.17 2.78 -22.89
C LEU A 387 5.82 4.22 -22.49
N ALA A 388 4.77 4.79 -23.08
CA ALA A 388 4.28 6.12 -22.73
C ALA A 388 3.80 6.22 -21.28
N ALA A 389 3.20 5.17 -20.74
CA ALA A 389 2.73 5.12 -19.36
C ALA A 389 3.90 5.04 -18.37
N LEU A 390 4.86 4.15 -18.60
CA LEU A 390 6.05 4.01 -17.76
C LEU A 390 6.91 5.29 -17.73
N GLY A 391 6.93 6.05 -18.84
CA GLY A 391 7.59 7.36 -18.90
C GLY A 391 7.04 8.42 -17.94
N ASN A 392 5.86 8.20 -17.34
CA ASN A 392 5.28 9.08 -16.31
C ASN A 392 5.70 8.69 -14.88
N LEU A 393 6.46 7.61 -14.71
CA LEU A 393 6.78 7.06 -13.41
C LEU A 393 8.23 7.34 -13.00
N SER A 394 8.47 7.29 -11.69
CA SER A 394 9.80 7.38 -11.07
C SER A 394 10.21 5.99 -10.58
N THR A 395 10.45 5.07 -11.51
CA THR A 395 10.75 3.67 -11.18
C THR A 395 12.03 3.57 -10.36
N PRO A 396 12.00 2.92 -9.16
CA PRO A 396 13.21 2.68 -8.38
C PRO A 396 14.23 1.83 -9.15
N SER A 397 15.49 1.85 -8.71
CA SER A 397 16.51 0.93 -9.23
C SER A 397 16.20 -0.48 -8.74
N LEU A 398 15.49 -1.26 -9.53
CA LEU A 398 15.07 -2.63 -9.22
C LEU A 398 15.89 -3.64 -10.02
N PRO A 399 16.05 -4.88 -9.53
CA PRO A 399 16.55 -5.97 -10.36
C PRO A 399 15.70 -6.14 -11.61
N VAL A 400 16.34 -6.54 -12.71
CA VAL A 400 15.66 -6.85 -13.97
C VAL A 400 15.89 -8.32 -14.32
N TYR A 401 14.80 -9.01 -14.58
CA TYR A 401 14.77 -10.43 -14.87
C TYR A 401 14.37 -10.67 -16.32
N GLN A 402 14.99 -11.67 -16.95
CA GLN A 402 14.55 -12.25 -18.19
C GLN A 402 13.90 -13.60 -17.90
N ILE A 403 12.69 -13.79 -18.41
CA ILE A 403 11.93 -15.03 -18.33
C ILE A 403 11.88 -15.64 -19.73
N THR A 404 12.41 -16.85 -19.89
CA THR A 404 12.45 -17.60 -21.15
C THR A 404 11.81 -18.96 -21.00
N GLY A 405 11.46 -19.60 -22.12
CA GLY A 405 10.78 -20.90 -22.16
C GLY A 405 9.27 -20.79 -22.28
N CYS A 406 8.70 -19.59 -22.12
CA CYS A 406 7.27 -19.37 -22.26
C CYS A 406 6.77 -19.41 -23.71
N LYS A 407 5.52 -19.84 -23.87
CA LYS A 407 4.79 -19.76 -25.14
C LYS A 407 3.41 -19.13 -24.93
N VAL A 408 3.08 -18.17 -25.77
CA VAL A 408 1.74 -17.57 -25.88
C VAL A 408 1.19 -17.93 -27.27
N ASN A 409 0.06 -18.59 -27.35
CA ASN A 409 -0.52 -19.09 -28.61
C ASN A 409 0.49 -19.89 -29.43
N ASN A 410 1.28 -20.77 -28.80
CA ASN A 410 2.37 -21.57 -29.36
C ASN A 410 3.56 -20.78 -29.95
N VAL A 411 3.63 -19.46 -29.77
CA VAL A 411 4.77 -18.64 -30.14
C VAL A 411 5.65 -18.46 -28.91
N ALA A 412 6.96 -18.67 -29.06
CA ALA A 412 7.94 -18.42 -27.99
C ALA A 412 7.96 -16.94 -27.63
N VAL A 413 7.84 -16.65 -26.34
CA VAL A 413 7.84 -15.28 -25.77
C VAL A 413 8.90 -15.19 -24.69
N THR A 414 9.62 -14.08 -24.70
CA THR A 414 10.54 -13.68 -23.63
C THR A 414 9.95 -12.46 -22.90
N PHE A 415 9.88 -12.52 -21.58
CA PHE A 415 9.48 -11.37 -20.78
C PHE A 415 10.71 -10.73 -20.14
N ILE A 416 10.77 -9.40 -20.11
CA ILE A 416 11.76 -8.62 -19.36
C ILE A 416 10.99 -7.81 -18.30
N THR A 417 11.22 -8.12 -17.04
CA THR A 417 10.38 -7.64 -15.94
C THR A 417 11.20 -7.30 -14.70
N THR A 418 10.68 -6.39 -13.88
CA THR A 418 11.21 -6.11 -12.54
C THR A 418 10.54 -6.92 -11.43
N ASP A 419 9.36 -7.51 -11.73
CA ASP A 419 8.62 -8.38 -10.82
C ASP A 419 7.75 -9.36 -11.63
N PRO A 420 8.08 -10.64 -11.67
CA PRO A 420 7.29 -11.66 -12.37
C PRO A 420 5.88 -11.89 -11.81
N GLY A 421 5.53 -11.24 -10.69
CA GLY A 421 4.18 -11.32 -10.12
C GLY A 421 3.80 -12.73 -9.67
N LYS A 422 2.56 -13.11 -10.00
CA LYS A 422 1.96 -14.40 -9.64
C LYS A 422 2.76 -15.60 -10.17
N ALA A 423 3.49 -15.46 -11.28
CA ALA A 423 4.29 -16.54 -11.84
C ALA A 423 5.38 -17.05 -10.86
N LEU A 424 5.86 -16.23 -9.92
CA LEU A 424 6.82 -16.67 -8.90
C LEU A 424 6.25 -17.70 -7.93
N THR A 425 4.93 -17.80 -7.83
CA THR A 425 4.24 -18.73 -6.93
C THR A 425 3.61 -19.90 -7.64
N THR A 426 3.19 -19.72 -8.89
CA THR A 426 2.54 -20.76 -9.68
C THR A 426 3.48 -21.51 -10.63
N GLY A 427 4.57 -20.88 -11.05
CA GLY A 427 5.45 -21.40 -12.09
C GLY A 427 4.83 -21.38 -13.50
N LEU A 428 3.68 -20.70 -13.70
CA LEU A 428 2.97 -20.67 -14.96
C LEU A 428 3.34 -19.45 -15.81
N CYS A 429 3.60 -19.65 -17.07
CA CYS A 429 3.86 -18.59 -18.04
C CYS A 429 2.69 -17.61 -18.20
N ALA A 430 1.46 -18.10 -18.07
CA ALA A 430 0.25 -17.27 -18.15
C ALA A 430 0.11 -16.27 -16.98
N ASP A 431 0.84 -16.50 -15.90
CA ASP A 431 0.77 -15.68 -14.69
C ASP A 431 1.90 -14.65 -14.58
N VAL A 432 2.76 -14.54 -15.61
CA VAL A 432 3.87 -13.58 -15.62
C VAL A 432 3.33 -12.16 -15.56
N ASN A 433 3.90 -11.33 -14.66
CA ASN A 433 3.56 -9.94 -14.36
C ASN A 433 2.17 -9.71 -13.75
N LEU A 434 1.39 -10.76 -13.50
CA LEU A 434 0.07 -10.57 -12.91
C LEU A 434 0.17 -10.10 -11.45
N GLN A 435 -0.47 -8.97 -11.15
CA GLN A 435 -0.53 -8.36 -9.82
C GLN A 435 -1.99 -8.14 -9.40
N LYS A 436 -2.25 -8.23 -8.09
CA LYS A 436 -3.55 -7.95 -7.51
C LYS A 436 -3.99 -6.51 -7.77
N VAL A 437 -5.29 -6.32 -7.99
CA VAL A 437 -5.94 -4.99 -7.97
C VAL A 437 -6.27 -4.62 -6.51
N PRO A 438 -5.61 -3.62 -5.91
CA PRO A 438 -5.72 -3.32 -4.49
C PRO A 438 -6.96 -2.47 -4.17
N ILE A 439 -7.33 -2.44 -2.89
CA ILE A 439 -8.32 -1.50 -2.34
C ILE A 439 -7.85 -0.05 -2.56
N LEU A 440 -8.77 0.82 -2.97
CA LEU A 440 -8.51 2.25 -3.20
C LEU A 440 -8.91 3.15 -2.02
N ARG A 441 -8.81 2.67 -0.77
CA ARG A 441 -9.18 3.46 0.42
C ARG A 441 -7.93 3.89 1.18
N GLY A 442 -7.97 5.11 1.79
CA GLY A 442 -6.84 5.69 2.53
C GLY A 442 -5.63 6.00 1.66
N LEU A 443 -5.83 6.36 0.40
CA LEU A 443 -4.74 6.55 -0.56
C LEU A 443 -3.82 7.72 -0.18
N ALA A 444 -4.35 8.86 0.27
CA ALA A 444 -3.57 10.05 0.59
C ALA A 444 -2.49 9.79 1.65
N ALA A 445 -2.75 8.88 2.59
CA ALA A 445 -1.85 8.57 3.70
C ALA A 445 -0.73 7.58 3.36
N ARG A 446 -0.69 6.98 2.17
CA ARG A 446 0.18 5.83 1.90
C ARG A 446 0.99 5.89 0.59
N ALA A 447 1.33 7.09 0.12
CA ALA A 447 2.27 7.23 -0.98
C ALA A 447 3.64 6.58 -0.63
N PRO A 448 4.42 6.10 -1.64
CA PRO A 448 4.15 6.03 -3.07
C PRO A 448 3.25 4.86 -3.46
N TYR A 449 2.84 4.82 -4.73
CA TYR A 449 1.82 3.91 -5.24
C TYR A 449 2.40 2.85 -6.17
N PHE A 450 1.55 1.91 -6.57
CA PHE A 450 1.84 0.65 -7.24
C PHE A 450 2.61 -0.32 -6.34
N HIS A 451 2.68 -1.59 -6.76
CA HIS A 451 3.38 -2.62 -5.98
C HIS A 451 4.88 -2.31 -5.79
N ASN A 452 5.49 -1.64 -6.77
CA ASN A 452 6.91 -1.32 -6.82
C ASN A 452 7.23 0.14 -6.43
N GLY A 453 6.26 0.92 -5.93
CA GLY A 453 6.47 2.29 -5.46
C GLY A 453 6.88 3.29 -6.55
N SER A 454 6.65 2.98 -7.83
CA SER A 454 7.12 3.80 -8.96
C SER A 454 6.34 5.09 -9.18
N ALA A 455 5.14 5.23 -8.62
CA ALA A 455 4.37 6.47 -8.65
C ALA A 455 4.48 7.19 -7.30
N THR A 456 5.16 8.33 -7.25
CA THR A 456 5.38 9.10 -6.01
C THR A 456 4.16 9.92 -5.59
N SER A 457 3.18 10.08 -6.49
CA SER A 457 1.95 10.85 -6.24
C SER A 457 0.75 10.27 -7.01
N LEU A 458 -0.47 10.59 -6.57
CA LEU A 458 -1.70 10.25 -7.30
C LEU A 458 -1.75 10.91 -8.68
N ALA A 459 -1.09 12.05 -8.86
CA ALA A 459 -0.97 12.68 -10.18
C ALA A 459 -0.18 11.82 -11.16
N GLN A 460 0.90 11.15 -10.70
CA GLN A 460 1.61 10.18 -11.53
C GLN A 460 0.79 8.92 -11.82
N VAL A 461 0.01 8.42 -10.84
CA VAL A 461 -0.94 7.31 -11.04
C VAL A 461 -1.94 7.64 -12.14
N VAL A 462 -2.59 8.82 -12.06
CA VAL A 462 -3.55 9.28 -13.07
C VAL A 462 -2.88 9.48 -14.43
N SER A 463 -1.67 10.02 -14.46
CA SER A 463 -0.91 10.22 -15.71
C SER A 463 -0.51 8.89 -16.35
N PHE A 464 -0.11 7.89 -15.55
CA PHE A 464 0.16 6.53 -16.02
C PHE A 464 -1.08 5.94 -16.70
N TYR A 465 -2.23 5.90 -16.04
CA TYR A 465 -3.44 5.30 -16.59
C TYR A 465 -3.99 6.10 -17.78
N ASN A 466 -3.86 7.44 -17.76
CA ASN A 466 -4.24 8.27 -18.89
C ASN A 466 -3.44 7.95 -20.16
N ALA A 467 -2.15 7.72 -20.05
CA ALA A 467 -1.28 7.30 -21.16
C ALA A 467 -1.55 5.83 -21.54
N ARG A 468 -1.58 4.91 -20.55
CA ARG A 468 -1.72 3.47 -20.74
C ARG A 468 -3.00 3.10 -21.49
N PHE A 469 -4.10 3.75 -21.17
CA PHE A 469 -5.44 3.43 -21.69
C PHE A 469 -6.03 4.53 -22.58
N LYS A 470 -5.21 5.49 -23.04
CA LYS A 470 -5.59 6.56 -23.98
C LYS A 470 -6.86 7.31 -23.54
N MET A 471 -6.96 7.66 -22.27
CA MET A 471 -8.17 8.30 -21.73
C MET A 471 -8.41 9.72 -22.28
N GLY A 472 -7.36 10.42 -22.73
CA GLY A 472 -7.48 11.76 -23.29
C GLY A 472 -7.88 12.83 -22.27
N LEU A 473 -7.64 12.64 -20.97
CA LEU A 473 -8.00 13.58 -19.93
C LEU A 473 -7.21 14.89 -20.05
N ASN A 474 -7.92 16.02 -20.02
CA ASN A 474 -7.30 17.33 -19.92
C ASN A 474 -6.76 17.61 -18.49
N PRO A 475 -5.97 18.67 -18.27
CA PRO A 475 -5.38 18.97 -16.96
C PRO A 475 -6.40 19.09 -15.81
N ASN A 476 -7.57 19.71 -16.05
CA ASN A 476 -8.61 19.88 -15.03
C ASN A 476 -9.24 18.53 -14.66
N GLN A 477 -9.52 17.68 -15.63
CA GLN A 477 -10.05 16.33 -15.40
C GLN A 477 -9.06 15.46 -14.62
N LYS A 478 -7.76 15.56 -14.90
CA LYS A 478 -6.74 14.88 -14.12
C LYS A 478 -6.72 15.37 -12.67
N ALA A 479 -6.83 16.68 -12.45
CA ALA A 479 -6.89 17.25 -11.11
C ALA A 479 -8.16 16.80 -10.36
N ASP A 480 -9.32 16.80 -10.99
CA ASP A 480 -10.57 16.30 -10.40
C ASP A 480 -10.45 14.83 -10.00
N LEU A 481 -9.87 14.00 -10.86
CA LEU A 481 -9.66 12.58 -10.55
C LEU A 481 -8.65 12.38 -9.38
N VAL A 482 -7.58 13.18 -9.32
CA VAL A 482 -6.62 13.17 -8.20
C VAL A 482 -7.33 13.57 -6.90
N ASN A 483 -8.15 14.62 -6.90
CA ASN A 483 -8.91 15.06 -5.73
C ASN A 483 -9.87 13.98 -5.24
N PHE A 484 -10.55 13.27 -6.16
CA PHE A 484 -11.40 12.14 -5.81
C PHE A 484 -10.59 10.99 -5.18
N LEU A 485 -9.49 10.57 -5.80
CA LEU A 485 -8.65 9.50 -5.27
C LEU A 485 -8.04 9.85 -3.90
N SER A 486 -7.73 11.12 -3.66
CA SER A 486 -7.24 11.61 -2.36
C SER A 486 -8.32 11.57 -1.26
N ALA A 487 -9.58 11.63 -1.63
CA ALA A 487 -10.72 11.58 -0.71
C ALA A 487 -11.17 10.14 -0.38
N LEU A 488 -10.57 9.13 -0.98
CA LEU A 488 -10.88 7.71 -0.70
C LEU A 488 -10.13 7.24 0.58
#